data_f0e30fb2cbafd9e9c879b2d1dc696af6
#
_entry.id   f0e30fb2cbafd9e9c879b2d1dc696af6
#
_cell.length_a   1.000
_cell.length_b   1.000
_cell.length_c   1.000
_cell.angle_alpha   90.00
_cell.angle_beta   90.00
_cell.angle_gamma   90.00
#
_symmetry.space_group_name_H-M   'P 1'
#
loop_
_entity.id
_entity.type
_entity.pdbx_description
1 polymer ?
#
loop_
_entity_poly.entity_id
_entity_poly.type
_entity_poly.pdbx_seq_one_letter_code
_entity_poly.pdbx_strand_id
1 'polypeptide(L)' 'METEKVLRHLISHCVDEQKRLAEVLAQGLAKDHADYRFQCGVMRGIAITQGYLADMLERMSDDDE' A
#
# COMPACT_ATOMS: atom_id res chain seq x y z
N MET A 1 -3.42 -6.84 20.43
CA MET A 1 -2.17 -6.20 20.82
C MET A 1 -1.97 -4.89 20.07
N GLU A 2 -1.26 -3.96 20.70
CA GLU A 2 -1.00 -2.64 20.12
C GLU A 2 -0.28 -2.71 18.77
N THR A 3 0.76 -3.53 18.70
CA THR A 3 1.56 -3.68 17.49
C THR A 3 0.70 -4.21 16.33
N GLU A 4 -0.17 -5.15 16.61
CA GLU A 4 -1.07 -5.69 15.59
C GLU A 4 -2.02 -4.62 15.06
N LYS A 5 -2.56 -3.78 15.95
CA LYS A 5 -3.43 -2.67 15.57
C LYS A 5 -2.68 -1.67 14.69
N VAL A 6 -1.43 -1.37 15.04
CA VAL A 6 -0.62 -0.45 14.26
C VAL A 6 -0.39 -1.01 12.85
N LEU A 7 -0.06 -2.29 12.74
CA LEU A 7 0.16 -2.93 11.44
C LEU A 7 -1.10 -2.90 10.59
N ARG A 8 -2.26 -3.19 11.18
CA ARG A 8 -3.53 -3.14 10.45
C ARG A 8 -3.84 -1.74 9.98
N HIS A 9 -3.55 -0.74 10.80
CA HIS A 9 -3.75 0.65 10.43
C HIS A 9 -2.85 1.05 9.25
N LEU A 10 -1.58 0.64 9.28
CA LEU A 10 -0.65 0.92 8.18
C LEU A 10 -1.09 0.25 6.89
N ILE A 11 -1.56 -0.99 6.97
CA ILE A 11 -2.07 -1.72 5.80
C ILE A 11 -3.26 -0.98 5.20
N SER A 12 -4.19 -0.55 6.05
CA SER A 12 -5.35 0.21 5.62
C SER A 12 -4.95 1.51 4.91
N HIS A 13 -3.95 2.20 5.47
CA HIS A 13 -3.44 3.43 4.86
C HIS A 13 -2.83 3.16 3.48
N CYS A 14 -2.09 2.06 3.34
CA CYS A 14 -1.53 1.66 2.04
C CYS A 14 -2.64 1.40 1.02
N VAL A 15 -3.69 0.71 1.43
CA VAL A 15 -4.84 0.43 0.55
C VAL A 15 -5.49 1.72 0.09
N ASP A 16 -5.71 2.66 1.01
CA ASP A 16 -6.34 3.94 0.68
C ASP A 16 -5.47 4.75 -0.30
N GLU A 17 -4.16 4.78 -0.08
CA GLU A 17 -3.24 5.47 -0.98
C GLU A 17 -3.24 4.84 -2.38
N GLN A 18 -3.29 3.52 -2.45
CA GLN A 18 -3.36 2.82 -3.73
C GLN A 18 -4.63 3.20 -4.49
N LYS A 19 -5.76 3.25 -3.79
CA LYS A 19 -7.03 3.64 -4.42
C LYS A 19 -6.97 5.07 -4.93
N ARG A 20 -6.40 5.97 -4.14
CA ARG A 20 -6.28 7.38 -4.53
C ARG A 20 -5.42 7.53 -5.79
N LEU A 21 -4.29 6.86 -5.83
CA LEU A 21 -3.39 6.92 -6.99
C LEU A 21 -4.02 6.28 -8.23
N ALA A 22 -4.70 5.17 -8.04
CA ALA A 22 -5.39 4.50 -9.14
C ALA A 22 -6.47 5.41 -9.75
N GLU A 23 -7.21 6.15 -8.91
CA GLU A 23 -8.20 7.11 -9.39
C GLU A 23 -7.58 8.25 -10.17
N VAL A 24 -6.47 8.79 -9.66
CA VAL A 24 -5.75 9.87 -10.36
C VAL A 24 -5.36 9.41 -11.76
N LEU A 25 -4.81 8.20 -11.89
CA LEU A 25 -4.41 7.67 -13.19
C LEU A 25 -5.62 7.36 -14.07
N ALA A 26 -6.68 6.82 -13.49
CA ALA A 26 -7.89 6.49 -14.25
C ALA A 26 -8.57 7.73 -14.81
N GLN A 27 -8.45 8.86 -14.14
CA GLN A 27 -9.01 10.13 -14.60
C GLN A 27 -8.12 10.85 -15.60
N GLY A 28 -6.96 10.28 -15.91
CA GLY A 28 -6.03 10.89 -16.87
C GLY A 28 -5.35 12.13 -16.34
N LEU A 29 -5.13 12.21 -15.03
CA LEU A 29 -4.55 13.40 -14.41
C LEU A 29 -3.03 13.41 -14.41
N ALA A 30 -2.38 12.37 -14.93
CA ALA A 30 -0.93 12.39 -15.10
C ALA A 30 -0.58 13.43 -16.17
N LYS A 31 0.45 14.26 -15.89
CA LYS A 31 0.82 15.37 -16.74
C LYS A 31 1.41 14.92 -18.08
N ASP A 32 2.20 13.84 -18.04
CA ASP A 32 2.87 13.30 -19.23
C ASP A 32 3.23 11.85 -18.94
N HIS A 33 3.92 11.22 -19.88
CA HIS A 33 4.30 9.82 -19.76
C HIS A 33 5.27 9.58 -18.58
N ALA A 34 6.20 10.49 -18.37
CA ALA A 34 7.15 10.38 -17.27
C ALA A 34 6.43 10.42 -15.92
N ASP A 35 5.48 11.34 -15.76
CA ASP A 35 4.68 11.45 -14.55
C ASP A 35 3.84 10.19 -14.34
N TYR A 36 3.25 9.68 -15.42
CA TYR A 36 2.49 8.43 -15.36
C TYR A 36 3.36 7.28 -14.83
N ARG A 37 4.55 7.13 -15.39
CA ARG A 37 5.47 6.08 -14.97
C ARG A 37 5.92 6.26 -13.53
N PHE A 38 6.15 7.49 -13.13
CA PHE A 38 6.53 7.79 -11.74
C PHE A 38 5.42 7.34 -10.78
N GLN A 39 4.18 7.69 -11.09
CA GLN A 39 3.06 7.33 -10.23
C GLN A 39 2.84 5.82 -10.19
N CYS A 40 3.04 5.13 -11.30
CA CYS A 40 2.98 3.66 -11.32
C CYS A 40 4.05 3.06 -10.42
N GLY A 41 5.25 3.65 -10.40
CA GLY A 41 6.33 3.21 -9.52
C GLY A 41 5.98 3.41 -8.06
N VAL A 42 5.36 4.54 -7.71
CA VAL A 42 4.91 4.80 -6.35
C VAL A 42 3.88 3.75 -5.93
N MET A 43 2.91 3.47 -6.79
CA MET A 43 1.90 2.45 -6.51
C MET A 43 2.53 1.08 -6.30
N ARG A 44 3.52 0.73 -7.11
CA ARG A 44 4.22 -0.55 -6.97
C ARG A 44 4.97 -0.62 -5.64
N GLY A 45 5.63 0.47 -5.24
CA GLY A 45 6.34 0.53 -3.97
C GLY A 45 5.40 0.36 -2.79
N ILE A 46 4.23 0.99 -2.85
CA ILE A 46 3.21 0.84 -1.81
C ILE A 46 2.70 -0.60 -1.76
N ALA A 47 2.48 -1.22 -2.92
CA ALA A 47 2.02 -2.61 -2.97
C ALA A 47 3.05 -3.57 -2.36
N ILE A 48 4.33 -3.36 -2.64
CA ILE A 48 5.41 -4.17 -2.07
C ILE A 48 5.44 -4.01 -0.54
N THR A 49 5.36 -2.77 -0.07
CA THR A 49 5.38 -2.46 1.36
C THR A 49 4.16 -3.08 2.06
N GLN A 50 3.00 -2.97 1.42
CA GLN A 50 1.77 -3.57 1.94
C GLN A 50 1.93 -5.08 2.11
N GLY A 51 2.58 -5.72 1.16
CA GLY A 51 2.86 -7.15 1.24
C GLY A 51 3.75 -7.52 2.42
N TYR A 52 4.77 -6.70 2.69
CA TYR A 52 5.63 -6.91 3.85
C TYR A 52 4.86 -6.77 5.16
N LEU A 53 4.01 -5.75 5.24
CA LEU A 53 3.21 -5.52 6.45
C LEU A 53 2.22 -6.66 6.68
N ALA A 54 1.59 -7.13 5.63
CA ALA A 54 0.65 -8.25 5.72
C ALA A 54 1.36 -9.53 6.17
N ASP A 55 2.57 -9.77 5.65
CA ASP A 55 3.38 -10.91 6.02
C ASP A 55 3.76 -10.86 7.50
N MET A 56 4.17 -9.68 7.98
CA MET A 56 4.49 -9.50 9.40
C MET A 56 3.29 -9.78 10.29
N LEU A 57 2.12 -9.29 9.89
CA LEU A 57 0.90 -9.50 10.65
C LEU A 57 0.56 -10.99 10.72
N GLU A 58 0.70 -11.71 9.62
CA GLU A 58 0.46 -13.14 9.57
C GLU A 58 1.41 -13.91 10.50
N ARG A 59 2.69 -13.55 10.50
CA ARG A 59 3.69 -14.17 11.38
C ARG A 59 3.38 -13.94 12.85
N MET A 60 2.90 -12.74 13.17
CA MET A 60 2.51 -12.45 14.55
C MET A 60 1.34 -13.32 15.00
N SER A 61 0.39 -13.56 14.11
CA SER A 61 -0.75 -14.42 14.41
C SER A 61 -0.31 -15.88 14.63
N ASP A 62 0.64 -16.34 13.83
CA ASP A 62 1.17 -17.69 13.96
C ASP A 62 1.94 -17.87 15.28
N ASP A 63 2.69 -16.84 15.67
CA ASP A 63 3.48 -16.88 16.91
C ASP A 63 2.60 -16.90 18.16
N ASP A 64 1.38 -16.39 18.05
CA ASP A 64 0.45 -16.36 19.18
C ASP A 64 -0.16 -17.73 19.47
N GLU A 65 0.03 -18.68 18.60
CA GLU A 65 -0.42 -20.05 18.83
C GLU A 65 0.66 -20.83 19.60
#